data_1885676f7e14e2b9e3c3f82a42c9f54a
#
_entry.id   1885676f7e14e2b9e3c3f82a42c9f54a
#
_cell.length_a   1.000
_cell.length_b   1.000
_cell.length_c   1.000
_cell.angle_alpha   90.00
_cell.angle_beta   90.00
_cell.angle_gamma   90.00
#
_symmetry.space_group_name_H-M   'P 1'
#
loop_
_entity.id
_entity.type
_entity.pdbx_description
1 polymer ?
#
loop_
_entity_poly.entity_id
_entity_poly.type
_entity_poly.pdbx_seq_one_letter_code
_entity_poly.pdbx_strand_id
1 'polypeptide(L)'
;MLSDCPVIEIENVSKSYMTHPSPLRRLYAMFDRSAAEGYEFFALKQAHFELQKGEVLGLIGRNGAGKSTLLQLICGTLTPTTGRITIRGRIAALLELGAGFNPEFSGRENIFLYGTVLGLTHRELLTRYNQIVEFAGISAFIEQPVKTYSSGMYMRLAFSIATHIDPDILIIDEALSVGDGAFGRKSFERIMELKDRGCSIIFCSHSLYQVDALCHRAIWLEAGVVQMCDRPGEVISAYEEYLLQTEAPKTISANTKTTLGHARILATRIFCDNQTTYLELESGVSELRIEIDVR
;
A
#
# COMPACT_ATOMS: atom_id res chain seq x y z
N MET A 1 11.37 -9.50 33.06
CA MET A 1 11.60 -9.89 31.67
C MET A 1 10.22 -10.14 31.06
N LEU A 2 9.58 -9.14 30.50
CA LEU A 2 8.37 -9.32 29.67
C LEU A 2 8.90 -9.89 28.36
N SER A 3 8.42 -11.09 28.01
CA SER A 3 8.82 -11.79 26.79
C SER A 3 8.59 -10.87 25.58
N ASP A 4 9.66 -10.65 24.80
CA ASP A 4 9.63 -10.00 23.48
C ASP A 4 8.83 -10.85 22.48
N CYS A 5 7.53 -10.94 22.71
CA CYS A 5 6.63 -11.65 21.81
C CYS A 5 6.23 -10.68 20.69
N PRO A 6 6.46 -11.00 19.42
CA PRO A 6 6.05 -10.15 18.33
C PRO A 6 4.54 -9.92 18.34
N VAL A 7 4.10 -8.73 17.94
CA VAL A 7 2.66 -8.39 17.83
C VAL A 7 2.07 -8.95 16.54
N ILE A 8 2.88 -9.11 15.50
CA ILE A 8 2.53 -9.84 14.28
C ILE A 8 3.63 -10.86 13.99
N GLU A 9 3.22 -12.09 13.65
CA GLU A 9 4.10 -13.18 13.25
C GLU A 9 3.55 -13.82 11.98
N ILE A 10 4.34 -13.80 10.93
CA ILE A 10 4.01 -14.32 9.59
C ILE A 10 4.91 -15.51 9.31
N GLU A 11 4.33 -16.70 9.22
CA GLU A 11 5.04 -17.96 9.07
C GLU A 11 4.73 -18.61 7.72
N ASN A 12 5.65 -18.49 6.77
CA ASN A 12 5.60 -19.12 5.43
C ASN A 12 4.26 -18.91 4.70
N VAL A 13 3.73 -17.68 4.79
CA VAL A 13 2.42 -17.33 4.25
C VAL A 13 2.47 -17.19 2.74
N SER A 14 1.59 -17.92 2.05
CA SER A 14 1.37 -17.76 0.62
C SER A 14 -0.09 -17.46 0.33
N LYS A 15 -0.32 -16.70 -0.74
CA LYS A 15 -1.64 -16.44 -1.29
C LYS A 15 -1.63 -16.65 -2.79
N SER A 16 -2.44 -17.60 -3.25
CA SER A 16 -2.62 -17.87 -4.67
C SER A 16 -4.07 -17.63 -5.09
N TYR A 17 -4.24 -17.34 -6.36
CA TYR A 17 -5.52 -17.20 -7.05
C TYR A 17 -5.53 -18.08 -8.29
N MET A 18 -6.63 -18.81 -8.48
CA MET A 18 -6.84 -19.56 -9.71
C MET A 18 -7.45 -18.62 -10.75
N THR A 19 -6.75 -18.42 -11.85
CA THR A 19 -7.22 -17.65 -13.00
C THR A 19 -7.61 -18.58 -14.13
N HIS A 20 -8.82 -18.42 -14.63
CA HIS A 20 -9.31 -19.19 -15.79
C HIS A 20 -9.31 -18.29 -17.03
N PRO A 21 -8.84 -18.78 -18.19
CA PRO A 21 -8.71 -17.97 -19.41
C PRO A 21 -10.06 -17.54 -20.02
N SER A 22 -11.18 -18.13 -19.59
CA SER A 22 -12.51 -17.71 -20.03
C SER A 22 -13.59 -17.96 -18.95
N PRO A 23 -14.68 -17.14 -18.91
CA PRO A 23 -15.80 -17.34 -18.00
C PRO A 23 -16.48 -18.71 -18.16
N LEU A 24 -16.57 -19.23 -19.40
CA LEU A 24 -17.16 -20.52 -19.69
C LEU A 24 -16.34 -21.67 -19.10
N ARG A 25 -15.01 -21.62 -19.20
CA ARG A 25 -14.14 -22.62 -18.56
C ARG A 25 -14.25 -22.62 -17.04
N ARG A 26 -14.45 -21.44 -16.42
CA ARG A 26 -14.76 -21.33 -14.99
C ARG A 26 -16.05 -22.06 -14.61
N LEU A 27 -17.08 -21.98 -15.46
CA LEU A 27 -18.33 -22.68 -15.25
C LEU A 27 -18.17 -24.21 -15.40
N TYR A 28 -17.42 -24.67 -16.42
CA TYR A 28 -17.13 -26.09 -16.60
C TYR A 28 -16.30 -26.66 -15.44
N ALA A 29 -15.33 -25.91 -14.93
CA ALA A 29 -14.50 -26.30 -13.78
C ALA A 29 -15.31 -26.53 -12.48
N MET A 30 -16.55 -26.00 -12.38
CA MET A 30 -17.44 -26.28 -11.26
C MET A 30 -18.07 -27.68 -11.33
N PHE A 31 -18.16 -28.26 -12.53
CA PHE A 31 -18.79 -29.58 -12.76
C PHE A 31 -17.75 -30.70 -13.04
N ASP A 32 -16.59 -30.34 -13.57
CA ASP A 32 -15.53 -31.30 -13.89
C ASP A 32 -14.16 -30.73 -13.47
N ARG A 33 -13.60 -31.30 -12.40
CA ARG A 33 -12.26 -30.93 -11.89
C ARG A 33 -11.13 -31.24 -12.85
N SER A 34 -11.33 -32.18 -13.81
CA SER A 34 -10.31 -32.54 -14.80
C SER A 34 -10.20 -31.51 -15.94
N ALA A 35 -11.23 -30.70 -16.16
CA ALA A 35 -11.26 -29.63 -17.17
C ALA A 35 -10.72 -28.28 -16.66
N ALA A 36 -10.27 -28.23 -15.42
CA ALA A 36 -9.80 -27.01 -14.76
C ALA A 36 -8.31 -26.71 -15.08
N GLU A 37 -7.98 -26.54 -16.38
CA GLU A 37 -6.72 -25.87 -16.76
C GLU A 37 -6.81 -24.38 -16.41
N GLY A 38 -6.60 -24.08 -15.12
CA GLY A 38 -6.41 -22.72 -14.61
C GLY A 38 -4.92 -22.48 -14.35
N TYR A 39 -4.48 -21.24 -14.52
CA TYR A 39 -3.16 -20.84 -14.09
C TYR A 39 -3.25 -20.38 -12.62
N GLU A 40 -2.42 -20.99 -11.77
CA GLU A 40 -2.26 -20.54 -10.39
C GLU A 40 -1.32 -19.33 -10.38
N PHE A 41 -1.86 -18.18 -9.97
CA PHE A 41 -1.10 -16.95 -9.78
C PHE A 41 -0.83 -16.74 -8.30
N PHE A 42 0.43 -16.66 -7.92
CA PHE A 42 0.83 -16.36 -6.55
C PHE A 42 0.98 -14.85 -6.36
N ALA A 43 0.07 -14.26 -5.60
CA ALA A 43 0.18 -12.86 -5.18
C ALA A 43 1.15 -12.68 -4.01
N LEU A 44 1.37 -13.75 -3.22
CA LEU A 44 2.36 -13.81 -2.14
C LEU A 44 2.92 -15.23 -2.07
N LYS A 45 4.24 -15.35 -1.86
CA LYS A 45 4.96 -16.64 -1.82
C LYS A 45 5.80 -16.71 -0.56
N GLN A 46 5.44 -17.63 0.35
CA GLN A 46 6.21 -17.99 1.54
C GLN A 46 6.76 -16.79 2.33
N ALA A 47 5.96 -15.74 2.47
CA ALA A 47 6.35 -14.59 3.28
C ALA A 47 6.60 -15.03 4.73
N HIS A 48 7.73 -14.58 5.28
CA HIS A 48 8.13 -14.88 6.65
C HIS A 48 8.80 -13.65 7.27
N PHE A 49 8.18 -13.07 8.29
CA PHE A 49 8.73 -11.97 9.09
C PHE A 49 7.89 -11.74 10.34
N GLU A 50 8.40 -10.90 11.23
CA GLU A 50 7.77 -10.52 12.48
C GLU A 50 7.74 -9.00 12.63
N LEU A 51 6.72 -8.48 13.33
CA LEU A 51 6.65 -7.10 13.80
C LEU A 51 6.73 -7.10 15.32
N GLN A 52 7.70 -6.40 15.87
CA GLN A 52 7.88 -6.27 17.31
C GLN A 52 6.96 -5.20 17.89
N LYS A 53 6.71 -5.26 19.20
CA LYS A 53 5.89 -4.25 19.89
C LYS A 53 6.57 -2.87 19.83
N GLY A 54 5.82 -1.85 19.40
CA GLY A 54 6.32 -0.47 19.24
C GLY A 54 7.24 -0.27 18.03
N GLU A 55 7.43 -1.29 17.19
CA GLU A 55 8.22 -1.19 15.97
C GLU A 55 7.42 -0.51 14.85
N VAL A 56 8.10 0.29 14.04
CA VAL A 56 7.60 0.80 12.77
C VAL A 56 8.31 0.05 11.64
N LEU A 57 7.55 -0.74 10.89
CA LEU A 57 8.03 -1.56 9.78
C LEU A 57 7.58 -0.96 8.45
N GLY A 58 8.53 -0.55 7.62
CA GLY A 58 8.28 -0.05 6.27
C GLY A 58 7.99 -1.19 5.31
N LEU A 59 7.07 -0.97 4.36
CA LEU A 59 6.79 -1.92 3.27
C LEU A 59 6.97 -1.20 1.94
N ILE A 60 8.00 -1.60 1.17
CA ILE A 60 8.31 -1.04 -0.15
C ILE A 60 8.24 -2.10 -1.23
N GLY A 61 8.10 -1.67 -2.47
CA GLY A 61 8.04 -2.52 -3.67
C GLY A 61 7.19 -1.91 -4.76
N ARG A 62 7.35 -2.42 -5.98
CA ARG A 62 6.61 -1.93 -7.17
C ARG A 62 5.11 -2.15 -7.06
N ASN A 63 4.34 -1.49 -7.94
CA ASN A 63 2.92 -1.79 -8.10
C ASN A 63 2.75 -3.24 -8.58
N GLY A 64 1.83 -3.99 -7.93
CA GLY A 64 1.65 -5.42 -8.20
C GLY A 64 2.64 -6.35 -7.47
N ALA A 65 3.55 -5.82 -6.65
CA ALA A 65 4.49 -6.64 -5.87
C ALA A 65 3.82 -7.54 -4.82
N GLY A 66 2.54 -7.28 -4.47
CA GLY A 66 1.79 -8.05 -3.46
C GLY A 66 1.57 -7.30 -2.14
N LYS A 67 1.96 -6.01 -2.05
CA LYS A 67 1.84 -5.20 -0.82
C LYS A 67 0.41 -5.19 -0.27
N SER A 68 -0.58 -4.79 -1.07
CA SER A 68 -1.97 -4.75 -0.63
C SER A 68 -2.51 -6.14 -0.25
N THR A 69 -2.10 -7.20 -0.96
CA THR A 69 -2.46 -8.58 -0.59
C THR A 69 -1.89 -8.95 0.78
N LEU A 70 -0.63 -8.62 1.05
CA LEU A 70 0.00 -8.86 2.35
C LEU A 70 -0.74 -8.10 3.46
N LEU A 71 -1.05 -6.81 3.25
CA LEU A 71 -1.75 -6.00 4.24
C LEU A 71 -3.18 -6.52 4.49
N GLN A 72 -3.91 -6.93 3.46
CA GLN A 72 -5.24 -7.54 3.60
C GLN A 72 -5.21 -8.88 4.36
N LEU A 73 -4.17 -9.70 4.14
CA LEU A 73 -3.95 -10.92 4.90
C LEU A 73 -3.71 -10.62 6.38
N ILE A 74 -2.92 -9.60 6.70
CA ILE A 74 -2.68 -9.15 8.08
C ILE A 74 -3.96 -8.59 8.71
N CYS A 75 -4.77 -7.83 7.96
CA CYS A 75 -6.07 -7.32 8.45
C CYS A 75 -7.14 -8.41 8.60
N GLY A 76 -6.88 -9.64 8.12
CA GLY A 76 -7.85 -10.73 8.16
C GLY A 76 -9.00 -10.60 7.16
N THR A 77 -8.96 -9.63 6.23
CA THR A 77 -9.94 -9.48 5.14
C THR A 77 -9.71 -10.53 4.04
N LEU A 78 -8.50 -11.08 3.97
CA LEU A 78 -8.14 -12.25 3.17
C LEU A 78 -7.64 -13.39 4.04
N THR A 79 -7.92 -14.62 3.61
CA THR A 79 -7.35 -15.83 4.22
C THR A 79 -6.13 -16.30 3.42
N PRO A 80 -5.02 -16.70 4.07
CA PRO A 80 -3.87 -17.26 3.37
C PRO A 80 -4.23 -18.61 2.71
N THR A 81 -3.56 -18.94 1.63
CA THR A 81 -3.66 -20.27 0.99
C THR A 81 -2.84 -21.29 1.77
N THR A 82 -1.66 -20.90 2.24
CA THR A 82 -0.78 -21.70 3.10
C THR A 82 -0.09 -20.81 4.13
N GLY A 83 0.44 -21.42 5.19
CA GLY A 83 1.12 -20.72 6.27
C GLY A 83 0.18 -20.24 7.36
N ARG A 84 0.70 -19.45 8.30
CA ARG A 84 -0.04 -18.94 9.46
C ARG A 84 0.30 -17.49 9.71
N ILE A 85 -0.70 -16.73 10.14
CA ILE A 85 -0.55 -15.35 10.64
C ILE A 85 -1.07 -15.34 12.07
N THR A 86 -0.22 -14.90 12.99
CA THR A 86 -0.58 -14.71 14.39
C THR A 86 -0.52 -13.23 14.72
N ILE A 87 -1.60 -12.70 15.31
CA ILE A 87 -1.74 -11.30 15.65
C ILE A 87 -2.10 -11.19 17.12
N ARG A 88 -1.41 -10.30 17.82
CA ARG A 88 -1.62 -10.05 19.26
C ARG A 88 -1.90 -8.57 19.45
N GLY A 89 -3.14 -8.23 19.70
CA GLY A 89 -3.60 -6.87 19.90
C GLY A 89 -4.66 -6.44 18.90
N ARG A 90 -5.09 -5.20 19.05
CA ARG A 90 -6.13 -4.56 18.24
C ARG A 90 -5.50 -3.89 17.02
N ILE A 91 -5.98 -4.25 15.83
CA ILE A 91 -5.55 -3.65 14.57
C ILE A 91 -6.50 -2.52 14.17
N ALA A 92 -5.92 -1.38 13.75
CA ALA A 92 -6.59 -0.39 12.91
C ALA A 92 -5.88 -0.32 11.55
N ALA A 93 -6.66 -0.42 10.48
CA ALA A 93 -6.11 -0.34 9.12
C ALA A 93 -6.68 0.89 8.40
N LEU A 94 -5.78 1.66 7.79
CA LEU A 94 -6.14 2.80 6.95
C LEU A 94 -6.22 2.43 5.46
N LEU A 95 -6.20 1.13 5.14
CA LEU A 95 -6.23 0.58 3.78
C LEU A 95 -7.55 0.86 3.05
N GLU A 96 -8.63 0.67 3.75
CA GLU A 96 -10.00 0.76 3.23
C GLU A 96 -10.81 1.65 4.18
N LEU A 97 -10.38 2.91 4.30
CA LEU A 97 -11.03 3.86 5.20
C LEU A 97 -12.53 3.94 4.93
N GLY A 98 -13.32 3.57 5.94
CA GLY A 98 -14.77 3.60 5.87
C GLY A 98 -15.44 2.41 5.20
N ALA A 99 -14.72 1.35 4.78
CA ALA A 99 -15.32 0.14 4.21
C ALA A 99 -16.38 -0.52 5.12
N GLY A 100 -16.33 -0.25 6.44
CA GLY A 100 -17.32 -0.70 7.40
C GLY A 100 -18.48 0.26 7.64
N PHE A 101 -18.56 1.39 6.93
CA PHE A 101 -19.65 2.36 7.11
C PHE A 101 -20.93 1.90 6.43
N ASN A 102 -22.08 2.16 7.09
CA ASN A 102 -23.37 2.06 6.46
C ASN A 102 -23.73 3.42 5.85
N PRO A 103 -23.93 3.52 4.52
CA PRO A 103 -24.23 4.79 3.85
C PRO A 103 -25.52 5.49 4.33
N GLU A 104 -26.48 4.72 4.82
CA GLU A 104 -27.77 5.24 5.31
C GLU A 104 -27.68 5.77 6.76
N PHE A 105 -26.64 5.41 7.49
CA PHE A 105 -26.47 5.84 8.86
C PHE A 105 -25.80 7.22 8.92
N SER A 106 -26.11 7.98 9.97
CA SER A 106 -25.42 9.23 10.30
C SER A 106 -23.95 9.01 10.63
N GLY A 107 -23.16 10.08 10.62
CA GLY A 107 -21.77 10.02 11.08
C GLY A 107 -21.66 9.52 12.52
N ARG A 108 -22.58 9.95 13.40
CA ARG A 108 -22.68 9.45 14.77
C ARG A 108 -22.86 7.93 14.81
N GLU A 109 -23.86 7.41 14.11
CA GLU A 109 -24.16 5.98 14.11
C GLU A 109 -22.99 5.17 13.53
N ASN A 110 -22.31 5.69 12.50
CA ASN A 110 -21.13 5.06 11.94
C ASN A 110 -19.92 5.06 12.88
N ILE A 111 -19.76 6.07 13.76
CA ILE A 111 -18.73 6.04 14.81
C ILE A 111 -18.96 4.83 15.73
N PHE A 112 -20.20 4.60 16.17
CA PHE A 112 -20.52 3.47 17.04
C PHE A 112 -20.43 2.13 16.31
N LEU A 113 -20.96 2.06 15.08
CA LEU A 113 -20.90 0.86 14.25
C LEU A 113 -19.45 0.43 14.00
N TYR A 114 -18.66 1.32 13.40
CA TYR A 114 -17.30 1.03 12.99
C TYR A 114 -16.36 0.86 14.19
N GLY A 115 -16.51 1.66 15.23
CA GLY A 115 -15.75 1.50 16.46
C GLY A 115 -16.02 0.16 17.15
N THR A 116 -17.26 -0.36 17.07
CA THR A 116 -17.59 -1.70 17.58
C THR A 116 -16.93 -2.79 16.73
N VAL A 117 -16.92 -2.64 15.40
CA VAL A 117 -16.19 -3.56 14.49
C VAL A 117 -14.70 -3.59 14.82
N LEU A 118 -14.13 -2.45 15.18
CA LEU A 118 -12.73 -2.33 15.61
C LEU A 118 -12.49 -2.79 17.07
N GLY A 119 -13.51 -3.33 17.73
CA GLY A 119 -13.40 -4.00 19.04
C GLY A 119 -13.56 -3.10 20.25
N LEU A 120 -14.13 -1.88 20.10
CA LEU A 120 -14.47 -1.01 21.24
C LEU A 120 -15.86 -1.34 21.78
N THR A 121 -15.99 -1.27 23.08
CA THR A 121 -17.29 -1.27 23.74
C THR A 121 -18.03 0.06 23.55
N HIS A 122 -19.35 0.03 23.64
CA HIS A 122 -20.17 1.25 23.55
C HIS A 122 -19.75 2.33 24.57
N ARG A 123 -19.34 1.91 25.78
CA ARG A 123 -18.88 2.82 26.84
C ARG A 123 -17.56 3.51 26.45
N GLU A 124 -16.63 2.80 25.89
CA GLU A 124 -15.36 3.36 25.39
C GLU A 124 -15.61 4.36 24.26
N LEU A 125 -16.54 4.03 23.36
CA LEU A 125 -16.91 4.92 22.26
C LEU A 125 -17.54 6.21 22.74
N LEU A 126 -18.41 6.16 23.75
CA LEU A 126 -18.98 7.36 24.37
C LEU A 126 -17.91 8.30 24.93
N THR A 127 -16.87 7.77 25.56
CA THR A 127 -15.77 8.59 26.11
C THR A 127 -14.91 9.25 25.02
N ARG A 128 -14.81 8.66 23.84
CA ARG A 128 -13.98 9.13 22.72
C ARG A 128 -14.74 9.90 21.67
N TYR A 129 -16.07 9.85 21.71
CA TYR A 129 -16.95 10.41 20.70
C TYR A 129 -16.62 11.88 20.36
N ASN A 130 -16.53 12.73 21.37
CA ASN A 130 -16.26 14.15 21.17
C ASN A 130 -14.89 14.39 20.53
N GLN A 131 -13.87 13.63 20.92
CA GLN A 131 -12.52 13.72 20.34
C GLN A 131 -12.51 13.31 18.87
N ILE A 132 -13.24 12.24 18.53
CA ILE A 132 -13.38 11.76 17.15
C ILE A 132 -14.04 12.83 16.27
N VAL A 133 -15.16 13.39 16.73
CA VAL A 133 -15.93 14.39 15.99
C VAL A 133 -15.15 15.70 15.81
N GLU A 134 -14.47 16.17 16.86
CA GLU A 134 -13.64 17.36 16.84
C GLU A 134 -12.41 17.17 15.91
N PHE A 135 -11.78 16.00 15.99
CA PHE A 135 -10.65 15.70 15.12
C PHE A 135 -11.08 15.67 13.66
N ALA A 136 -12.21 15.03 13.33
CA ALA A 136 -12.74 14.97 11.97
C ALA A 136 -13.14 16.35 11.41
N GLY A 137 -13.47 17.31 12.29
CA GLY A 137 -13.88 18.67 11.89
C GLY A 137 -15.20 18.70 11.11
N ILE A 138 -16.14 17.80 11.41
CA ILE A 138 -17.42 17.65 10.71
C ILE A 138 -18.63 17.77 11.64
N SER A 139 -18.49 18.43 12.78
CA SER A 139 -19.53 18.51 13.82
C SER A 139 -20.89 18.97 13.30
N ALA A 140 -20.90 19.91 12.34
CA ALA A 140 -22.13 20.42 11.73
C ALA A 140 -22.92 19.38 10.90
N PHE A 141 -22.26 18.29 10.49
CA PHE A 141 -22.82 17.26 9.61
C PHE A 141 -22.96 15.91 10.30
N ILE A 142 -22.55 15.78 11.56
CA ILE A 142 -22.41 14.48 12.24
C ILE A 142 -23.72 13.69 12.35
N GLU A 143 -24.85 14.38 12.41
CA GLU A 143 -26.20 13.78 12.48
C GLU A 143 -26.78 13.49 11.07
N GLN A 144 -26.08 13.84 9.99
CA GLN A 144 -26.52 13.56 8.63
C GLN A 144 -26.01 12.19 8.14
N PRO A 145 -26.75 11.50 7.26
CA PRO A 145 -26.32 10.24 6.65
C PRO A 145 -25.00 10.41 5.89
N VAL A 146 -24.06 9.46 6.08
CA VAL A 146 -22.71 9.58 5.48
C VAL A 146 -22.72 9.50 3.95
N LYS A 147 -23.78 8.99 3.32
CA LYS A 147 -23.97 9.07 1.87
C LYS A 147 -24.03 10.51 1.33
N THR A 148 -24.34 11.49 2.19
CA THR A 148 -24.38 12.92 1.82
C THR A 148 -23.02 13.61 2.00
N TYR A 149 -22.03 12.91 2.57
CA TYR A 149 -20.71 13.47 2.83
C TYR A 149 -19.91 13.61 1.53
N SER A 150 -19.06 14.63 1.46
CA SER A 150 -18.01 14.65 0.47
C SER A 150 -16.99 13.51 0.75
N SER A 151 -16.24 13.10 -0.26
CA SER A 151 -15.18 12.10 -0.08
C SER A 151 -14.19 12.49 1.02
N GLY A 152 -13.85 13.79 1.11
CA GLY A 152 -12.98 14.32 2.17
C GLY A 152 -13.60 14.17 3.56
N MET A 153 -14.89 14.51 3.74
CA MET A 153 -15.59 14.34 5.03
C MET A 153 -15.65 12.88 5.45
N TYR A 154 -15.96 12.00 4.49
CA TYR A 154 -16.02 10.56 4.69
C TYR A 154 -14.68 10.01 5.18
N MET A 155 -13.59 10.36 4.48
CA MET A 155 -12.23 9.95 4.83
C MET A 155 -11.77 10.51 6.18
N ARG A 156 -12.08 11.78 6.47
CA ARG A 156 -11.76 12.40 7.75
C ARG A 156 -12.45 11.68 8.92
N LEU A 157 -13.73 11.32 8.78
CA LEU A 157 -14.44 10.57 9.81
C LEU A 157 -13.82 9.18 10.02
N ALA A 158 -13.58 8.44 8.95
CA ALA A 158 -13.03 7.10 9.03
C ALA A 158 -11.62 7.08 9.65
N PHE A 159 -10.76 8.01 9.23
CA PHE A 159 -9.43 8.19 9.82
C PHE A 159 -9.51 8.54 11.31
N SER A 160 -10.41 9.48 11.67
CA SER A 160 -10.57 9.91 13.07
C SER A 160 -10.98 8.75 13.96
N ILE A 161 -11.91 7.90 13.52
CA ILE A 161 -12.29 6.71 14.28
C ILE A 161 -11.08 5.79 14.43
N ALA A 162 -10.46 5.39 13.32
CA ALA A 162 -9.36 4.42 13.31
C ALA A 162 -8.17 4.83 14.21
N THR A 163 -7.88 6.12 14.32
CA THR A 163 -6.76 6.64 15.12
C THR A 163 -7.10 6.98 16.57
N HIS A 164 -8.40 7.05 16.93
CA HIS A 164 -8.83 7.34 18.31
C HIS A 164 -9.31 6.10 19.09
N ILE A 165 -9.17 4.92 18.51
CA ILE A 165 -9.44 3.67 19.24
C ILE A 165 -8.24 3.18 20.07
N ASP A 166 -7.11 3.91 20.04
CA ASP A 166 -5.81 3.50 20.59
C ASP A 166 -5.45 2.07 20.19
N PRO A 167 -5.13 1.85 18.90
CA PRO A 167 -4.79 0.53 18.39
C PRO A 167 -3.42 0.08 18.92
N ASP A 168 -3.24 -1.22 19.10
CA ASP A 168 -1.93 -1.84 19.36
C ASP A 168 -1.08 -1.88 18.09
N ILE A 169 -1.77 -2.01 16.94
CA ILE A 169 -1.17 -2.12 15.61
C ILE A 169 -1.91 -1.19 14.66
N LEU A 170 -1.17 -0.31 13.99
CA LEU A 170 -1.71 0.59 12.96
C LEU A 170 -1.12 0.21 11.59
N ILE A 171 -1.99 -0.02 10.62
CA ILE A 171 -1.58 -0.29 9.24
C ILE A 171 -1.91 0.92 8.39
N ILE A 172 -0.86 1.48 7.76
CA ILE A 172 -0.94 2.69 6.94
C ILE A 172 -0.56 2.30 5.51
N ASP A 173 -1.49 2.50 4.57
CA ASP A 173 -1.20 2.42 3.14
C ASP A 173 -0.99 3.83 2.59
N GLU A 174 -0.46 3.95 1.41
CA GLU A 174 -0.12 5.18 0.66
C GLU A 174 -1.11 6.36 0.80
N ALA A 175 -2.29 6.10 1.33
CA ALA A 175 -3.41 7.03 1.50
C ALA A 175 -3.22 8.09 2.61
N LEU A 176 -1.99 8.36 3.11
CA LEU A 176 -1.75 9.50 4.02
C LEU A 176 -2.05 10.87 3.39
N SER A 177 -2.27 10.94 2.08
CA SER A 177 -2.78 12.13 1.38
C SER A 177 -4.28 12.35 1.61
N VAL A 178 -4.79 12.01 2.80
CA VAL A 178 -6.21 12.10 3.14
C VAL A 178 -6.60 13.56 3.43
N GLY A 179 -7.48 14.11 2.60
CA GLY A 179 -8.07 15.42 2.81
C GLY A 179 -7.22 16.58 2.31
N ASP A 180 -7.50 17.79 2.86
CA ASP A 180 -6.72 19.00 2.57
C ASP A 180 -5.39 19.02 3.35
N GLY A 181 -4.49 19.91 2.95
CA GLY A 181 -3.15 20.00 3.54
C GLY A 181 -3.14 20.25 5.05
N ALA A 182 -4.22 20.82 5.63
CA ALA A 182 -4.35 21.04 7.06
C ALA A 182 -4.70 19.74 7.80
N PHE A 183 -5.63 18.97 7.26
CA PHE A 183 -5.99 17.67 7.83
C PHE A 183 -4.86 16.65 7.66
N GLY A 184 -4.14 16.67 6.55
CA GLY A 184 -2.95 15.81 6.34
C GLY A 184 -1.89 16.01 7.42
N ARG A 185 -1.57 17.27 7.78
CA ARG A 185 -0.63 17.56 8.88
C ARG A 185 -1.14 17.04 10.22
N LYS A 186 -2.40 17.32 10.56
CA LYS A 186 -3.04 16.85 11.80
C LYS A 186 -3.07 15.32 11.88
N SER A 187 -3.30 14.65 10.75
CA SER A 187 -3.27 13.19 10.64
C SER A 187 -1.87 12.63 10.89
N PHE A 188 -0.85 13.26 10.31
CA PHE A 188 0.54 12.87 10.53
C PHE A 188 0.96 13.04 12.00
N GLU A 189 0.63 14.19 12.62
CA GLU A 189 0.86 14.44 14.04
C GLU A 189 0.21 13.35 14.91
N ARG A 190 -1.03 12.97 14.58
CA ARG A 190 -1.73 11.91 15.32
C ARG A 190 -1.05 10.54 15.18
N ILE A 191 -0.53 10.21 14.01
CA ILE A 191 0.24 8.98 13.79
C ILE A 191 1.53 9.01 14.64
N MET A 192 2.22 10.14 14.68
CA MET A 192 3.42 10.29 15.52
C MET A 192 3.11 10.14 17.00
N GLU A 193 2.00 10.71 17.49
CA GLU A 193 1.54 10.49 18.86
C GLU A 193 1.29 9.01 19.18
N LEU A 194 0.68 8.27 18.25
CA LEU A 194 0.44 6.83 18.42
C LEU A 194 1.76 6.06 18.46
N LYS A 195 2.69 6.38 17.56
CA LYS A 195 4.06 5.81 17.57
C LYS A 195 4.74 6.05 18.92
N ASP A 196 4.73 7.28 19.41
CA ASP A 196 5.38 7.67 20.68
C ASP A 196 4.74 6.98 21.90
N ARG A 197 3.46 6.60 21.81
CA ARG A 197 2.74 5.79 22.80
C ARG A 197 3.05 4.29 22.69
N GLY A 198 3.89 3.87 21.74
CA GLY A 198 4.30 2.48 21.56
C GLY A 198 3.35 1.65 20.69
N CYS A 199 2.51 2.28 19.87
CA CYS A 199 1.76 1.60 18.81
C CYS A 199 2.74 1.03 17.78
N SER A 200 2.56 -0.23 17.41
CA SER A 200 3.33 -0.85 16.35
C SER A 200 2.73 -0.46 15.00
N ILE A 201 3.56 -0.13 14.00
CA ILE A 201 3.06 0.43 12.74
C ILE A 201 3.63 -0.37 11.56
N ILE A 202 2.76 -0.76 10.62
CA ILE A 202 3.18 -1.13 9.26
C ILE A 202 2.92 0.06 8.36
N PHE A 203 3.98 0.60 7.78
CA PHE A 203 3.95 1.80 6.95
C PHE A 203 4.27 1.45 5.50
N CYS A 204 3.25 1.43 4.64
CA CYS A 204 3.41 1.25 3.20
C CYS A 204 3.47 2.61 2.51
N SER A 205 4.57 2.91 1.84
CA SER A 205 4.75 4.18 1.14
C SER A 205 5.62 4.00 -0.11
N HIS A 206 5.33 4.79 -1.15
CA HIS A 206 6.22 4.96 -2.30
C HIS A 206 7.35 5.95 -2.03
N SER A 207 7.25 6.76 -0.99
CA SER A 207 8.31 7.69 -0.60
C SER A 207 9.37 6.98 0.22
N LEU A 208 10.47 6.59 -0.43
CA LEU A 208 11.61 5.94 0.23
C LEU A 208 12.18 6.82 1.35
N TYR A 209 12.17 8.15 1.17
CA TYR A 209 12.57 9.10 2.19
C TYR A 209 11.73 9.00 3.47
N GLN A 210 10.40 8.83 3.35
CA GLN A 210 9.54 8.67 4.53
C GLN A 210 9.80 7.33 5.22
N VAL A 211 10.06 6.28 4.45
CA VAL A 211 10.40 4.95 5.00
C VAL A 211 11.71 5.03 5.78
N ASP A 212 12.74 5.68 5.22
CA ASP A 212 14.03 5.85 5.89
C ASP A 212 13.92 6.67 7.18
N ALA A 213 13.12 7.76 7.14
CA ALA A 213 12.99 8.67 8.27
C ALA A 213 12.14 8.13 9.43
N LEU A 214 11.15 7.27 9.15
CA LEU A 214 10.13 6.88 10.14
C LEU A 214 10.27 5.45 10.64
N CYS A 215 10.81 4.54 9.80
CA CYS A 215 10.79 3.11 10.07
C CYS A 215 12.05 2.64 10.81
N HIS A 216 11.89 1.64 11.66
CA HIS A 216 13.01 0.97 12.33
C HIS A 216 13.60 -0.12 11.44
N ARG A 217 12.75 -0.79 10.68
CA ARG A 217 13.10 -1.80 9.67
C ARG A 217 12.21 -1.60 8.44
N ALA A 218 12.65 -2.13 7.31
CA ALA A 218 11.86 -2.14 6.08
C ALA A 218 11.84 -3.53 5.45
N ILE A 219 10.78 -3.82 4.72
CA ILE A 219 10.62 -5.00 3.88
C ILE A 219 10.53 -4.54 2.44
N TRP A 220 11.36 -5.13 1.58
CA TRP A 220 11.20 -5.04 0.14
C TRP A 220 10.46 -6.28 -0.37
N LEU A 221 9.29 -6.05 -0.95
CA LEU A 221 8.47 -7.07 -1.59
C LEU A 221 8.53 -6.92 -3.11
N GLU A 222 8.82 -8.00 -3.82
CA GLU A 222 8.84 -8.02 -5.28
C GLU A 222 8.24 -9.33 -5.80
N ALA A 223 7.29 -9.24 -6.74
CA ALA A 223 6.61 -10.40 -7.34
C ALA A 223 6.07 -11.43 -6.32
N GLY A 224 5.55 -10.94 -5.20
CA GLY A 224 5.00 -11.74 -4.11
C GLY A 224 6.04 -12.35 -3.16
N VAL A 225 7.32 -12.04 -3.32
CA VAL A 225 8.41 -12.58 -2.49
C VAL A 225 9.04 -11.46 -1.67
N VAL A 226 9.26 -11.72 -0.39
CA VAL A 226 10.08 -10.85 0.48
C VAL A 226 11.53 -11.02 0.05
N GLN A 227 12.08 -10.00 -0.60
CA GLN A 227 13.46 -10.00 -1.09
C GLN A 227 14.45 -9.68 0.02
N MET A 228 14.10 -8.72 0.87
CA MET A 228 14.93 -8.27 1.97
C MET A 228 14.07 -7.72 3.11
N CYS A 229 14.55 -7.93 4.35
CA CYS A 229 13.94 -7.37 5.56
C CYS A 229 15.07 -6.96 6.51
N ASP A 230 15.39 -5.67 6.56
CA ASP A 230 16.52 -5.14 7.32
C ASP A 230 16.34 -3.65 7.64
N ARG A 231 17.43 -2.95 8.02
CA ARG A 231 17.45 -1.50 8.23
C ARG A 231 16.99 -0.76 6.97
N PRO A 232 16.21 0.34 7.09
CA PRO A 232 15.64 1.02 5.93
C PRO A 232 16.68 1.40 4.88
N GLY A 233 17.80 2.02 5.26
CA GLY A 233 18.85 2.44 4.32
C GLY A 233 19.43 1.29 3.49
N GLU A 234 19.62 0.08 4.08
CA GLU A 234 20.12 -1.10 3.37
C GLU A 234 19.10 -1.63 2.37
N VAL A 235 17.83 -1.72 2.80
CA VAL A 235 16.72 -2.19 1.96
C VAL A 235 16.46 -1.22 0.81
N ILE A 236 16.48 0.09 1.07
CA ILE A 236 16.28 1.13 0.07
C ILE A 236 17.40 1.08 -0.98
N SER A 237 18.67 1.01 -0.54
CA SER A 237 19.81 0.93 -1.47
C SER A 237 19.72 -0.29 -2.38
N ALA A 238 19.39 -1.46 -1.84
CA ALA A 238 19.21 -2.67 -2.62
C ALA A 238 18.02 -2.57 -3.61
N TYR A 239 16.92 -1.93 -3.18
CA TYR A 239 15.76 -1.70 -4.02
C TYR A 239 16.05 -0.73 -5.17
N GLU A 240 16.76 0.37 -4.91
CA GLU A 240 17.16 1.34 -5.94
C GLU A 240 18.11 0.71 -6.96
N GLU A 241 19.10 -0.09 -6.51
CA GLU A 241 19.98 -0.82 -7.40
C GLU A 241 19.19 -1.80 -8.32
N TYR A 242 18.22 -2.51 -7.76
CA TYR A 242 17.32 -3.38 -8.54
C TYR A 242 16.53 -2.59 -9.58
N LEU A 243 15.99 -1.43 -9.23
CA LEU A 243 15.25 -0.57 -10.16
C LEU A 243 16.14 -0.12 -11.32
N LEU A 244 17.37 0.33 -11.04
CA LEU A 244 18.34 0.73 -12.07
C LEU A 244 18.67 -0.42 -13.01
N GLN A 245 18.82 -1.65 -12.51
CA GLN A 245 19.09 -2.82 -13.33
C GLN A 245 17.89 -3.24 -14.20
N THR A 246 16.68 -3.03 -13.68
CA THR A 246 15.46 -3.48 -14.36
C THR A 246 14.94 -2.42 -15.35
N GLU A 247 15.20 -1.16 -15.08
CA GLU A 247 14.83 -0.01 -15.94
C GLU A 247 15.96 0.40 -16.90
N ALA A 248 17.16 -0.18 -16.74
CA ALA A 248 18.18 -0.05 -17.77
C ALA A 248 17.55 -0.45 -19.10
N PRO A 249 17.59 0.40 -20.14
CA PRO A 249 17.00 0.07 -21.42
C PRO A 249 17.61 -1.26 -21.83
N LYS A 250 16.80 -2.30 -21.98
CA LYS A 250 17.22 -3.54 -22.66
C LYS A 250 17.83 -3.07 -23.96
N THR A 251 19.14 -3.15 -24.07
CA THR A 251 19.82 -2.88 -25.32
C THR A 251 19.12 -3.76 -26.33
N ILE A 252 18.26 -3.17 -27.16
CA ILE A 252 17.58 -3.89 -28.21
C ILE A 252 18.74 -4.36 -29.09
N SER A 253 19.08 -5.62 -28.92
CA SER A 253 20.01 -6.29 -29.82
C SER A 253 19.45 -6.10 -31.22
N ALA A 254 20.06 -5.18 -31.96
CA ALA A 254 19.61 -4.77 -33.30
C ALA A 254 19.83 -5.91 -34.27
N ASN A 255 18.91 -6.87 -34.25
CA ASN A 255 18.81 -7.90 -35.27
C ASN A 255 17.35 -8.14 -35.68
N THR A 256 16.64 -7.07 -35.98
CA THR A 256 15.40 -7.18 -36.75
C THR A 256 15.52 -6.22 -37.92
N LYS A 257 15.91 -6.79 -39.07
CA LYS A 257 15.79 -6.11 -40.35
C LYS A 257 14.31 -5.95 -40.68
N THR A 258 13.75 -4.79 -40.37
CA THR A 258 12.44 -4.39 -40.88
C THR A 258 12.69 -3.29 -41.90
N THR A 259 12.57 -3.64 -43.15
CA THR A 259 12.63 -2.75 -44.30
C THR A 259 11.31 -2.02 -44.48
N LEU A 260 11.22 -0.83 -44.00
CA LEU A 260 10.23 0.17 -44.39
C LEU A 260 10.76 1.54 -43.94
N GLY A 261 11.20 2.36 -44.89
CA GLY A 261 11.58 3.79 -44.93
C GLY A 261 11.80 4.50 -43.57
N HIS A 262 13.01 4.46 -42.94
CA HIS A 262 12.95 4.64 -41.51
C HIS A 262 14.21 5.25 -40.92
N ALA A 263 14.02 6.17 -40.01
CA ALA A 263 15.04 6.78 -39.18
C ALA A 263 15.63 5.73 -38.22
N ARG A 264 16.95 5.66 -38.13
CA ARG A 264 17.68 4.78 -37.20
C ARG A 264 18.33 5.65 -36.13
N ILE A 265 17.94 5.44 -34.88
CA ILE A 265 18.60 6.06 -33.73
C ILE A 265 19.96 5.37 -33.54
N LEU A 266 21.05 6.09 -33.82
CA LEU A 266 22.41 5.53 -33.74
C LEU A 266 23.01 5.64 -32.34
N ALA A 267 22.66 6.66 -31.58
CA ALA A 267 23.04 6.80 -30.17
C ALA A 267 22.16 7.85 -29.47
N THR A 268 21.84 7.61 -28.20
CA THR A 268 21.19 8.57 -27.31
C THR A 268 22.11 8.84 -26.12
N ARG A 269 22.49 10.08 -25.88
CA ARG A 269 23.20 10.48 -24.66
C ARG A 269 22.36 11.57 -23.99
N ILE A 270 21.89 11.31 -22.79
CA ILE A 270 21.16 12.27 -21.97
C ILE A 270 22.13 12.77 -20.91
N PHE A 271 22.40 14.06 -20.91
CA PHE A 271 23.17 14.72 -19.86
C PHE A 271 22.22 15.53 -19.00
N CYS A 272 22.13 15.22 -17.70
CA CYS A 272 21.40 16.01 -16.71
C CYS A 272 22.31 17.10 -16.17
N ASP A 273 22.33 18.25 -16.80
CA ASP A 273 22.75 19.50 -16.23
C ASP A 273 21.82 20.57 -16.77
N ASN A 274 21.17 21.33 -15.93
CA ASN A 274 20.21 22.43 -16.11
C ASN A 274 20.21 23.18 -17.47
N GLN A 275 20.40 22.52 -18.57
CA GLN A 275 20.39 23.08 -19.93
C GLN A 275 19.53 22.22 -20.86
N THR A 276 18.84 22.87 -21.77
CA THR A 276 18.02 22.26 -22.82
C THR A 276 18.89 21.32 -23.68
N THR A 277 18.54 20.04 -23.71
CA THR A 277 19.28 19.04 -24.49
C THR A 277 18.57 18.78 -25.80
N TYR A 278 19.25 18.97 -26.92
CA TYR A 278 18.76 18.67 -28.27
C TYR A 278 19.22 17.29 -28.69
N LEU A 279 18.30 16.49 -29.24
CA LEU A 279 18.58 15.19 -29.83
C LEU A 279 18.50 15.33 -31.36
N GLU A 280 19.61 15.22 -32.05
CA GLU A 280 19.63 15.20 -33.51
C GLU A 280 19.56 13.73 -34.00
N LEU A 281 18.56 13.46 -34.83
CA LEU A 281 18.38 12.16 -35.47
C LEU A 281 18.60 12.35 -36.97
N GLU A 282 19.64 11.71 -37.53
CA GLU A 282 19.80 11.62 -38.98
C GLU A 282 18.96 10.49 -39.54
N SER A 283 17.97 10.79 -40.33
CA SER A 283 17.32 9.82 -41.22
C SER A 283 17.79 10.10 -42.65
N GLY A 284 17.94 9.07 -43.46
CA GLY A 284 18.48 9.21 -44.80
C GLY A 284 17.75 10.19 -45.74
N VAL A 285 16.71 10.84 -45.31
CA VAL A 285 15.89 11.79 -46.13
C VAL A 285 15.32 12.97 -45.32
N SER A 286 15.30 12.95 -44.00
CA SER A 286 14.71 14.05 -43.18
C SER A 286 15.36 14.16 -41.80
N GLU A 287 15.57 15.39 -41.35
CA GLU A 287 15.99 15.68 -39.98
C GLU A 287 14.76 15.65 -39.04
N LEU A 288 14.83 14.88 -37.93
CA LEU A 288 13.85 14.92 -36.88
C LEU A 288 14.48 15.59 -35.66
N ARG A 289 13.97 16.75 -35.26
CA ARG A 289 14.40 17.45 -34.04
C ARG A 289 13.43 17.19 -32.91
N ILE A 290 13.93 16.61 -31.82
CA ILE A 290 13.13 16.36 -30.61
C ILE A 290 13.66 17.27 -29.52
N GLU A 291 12.79 18.12 -28.98
CA GLU A 291 13.06 18.99 -27.84
C GLU A 291 12.47 18.32 -26.59
N ILE A 292 13.31 18.03 -25.60
CA ILE A 292 12.87 17.39 -24.33
C ILE A 292 13.10 18.41 -23.22
N ASP A 293 12.01 18.88 -22.63
CA ASP A 293 12.01 19.73 -21.45
C ASP A 293 11.99 18.84 -20.21
N VAL A 294 13.12 18.76 -19.49
CA VAL A 294 13.21 18.01 -18.24
C VAL A 294 13.01 19.01 -17.10
N ARG A 295 11.89 18.89 -16.39
CA ARG A 295 11.58 19.64 -15.18
C ARG A 295 11.97 18.89 -13.93
#